data_62edbb7f2d8cf80fc9163efcc949ab88
#
_entry.id   62edbb7f2d8cf80fc9163efcc949ab88
#
_cell.length_a   1.000
_cell.length_b   1.000
_cell.length_c   1.000
_cell.angle_alpha   90.00
_cell.angle_beta   90.00
_cell.angle_gamma   90.00
#
_symmetry.space_group_name_H-M   'P 1'
#
loop_
_entity.id
_entity.type
_entity.pdbx_description
1 polymer ?
#
loop_
_entity_poly.entity_id
_entity_poly.type
_entity_poly.pdbx_seq_one_letter_code
_entity_poly.pdbx_strand_id
1 'polypeptide(L)'
;MAPITHFLASWIIAAKTTDNPRDCRLVTLAGVLPDLDGLGLVVDIANNIQGHHPTHYYVRYHHYLLHGAFGAAVIAGLMATFARRRWRVALLSLIVFHLHLLCDLAASRGPAPEDLWPIFYFGPFDKDPMWIWKGQWPLDSWINRLITVTLFFWSLWIAIPLGYSFVSVFNRKVDEIFLTVLRKWKTSLLPAKPPPG
;
A
#
# COMPACT_ATOMS: atom_id res chain seq x y z
N MET A 1 5.65 -0.81 6.94
CA MET A 1 4.23 -0.83 7.44
C MET A 1 3.51 -2.05 6.84
N ALA A 2 2.28 -2.42 7.28
CA ALA A 2 1.58 -3.55 6.64
C ALA A 2 1.15 -3.22 5.20
N PRO A 3 1.22 -4.16 4.23
CA PRO A 3 0.84 -3.93 2.82
C PRO A 3 -0.57 -3.36 2.63
N ILE A 4 -1.51 -3.75 3.51
CA ILE A 4 -2.89 -3.22 3.48
C ILE A 4 -2.93 -1.71 3.79
N THR A 5 -2.03 -1.20 4.63
CA THR A 5 -1.93 0.22 4.96
C THR A 5 -1.49 1.02 3.73
N HIS A 6 -0.44 0.54 3.04
CA HIS A 6 0.04 1.13 1.78
C HIS A 6 -1.03 1.12 0.70
N PHE A 7 -1.77 0.00 0.59
CA PHE A 7 -2.87 -0.16 -0.36
C PHE A 7 -3.97 0.88 -0.12
N LEU A 8 -4.46 1.00 1.13
CA LEU A 8 -5.54 1.93 1.47
C LEU A 8 -5.11 3.39 1.30
N ALA A 9 -3.90 3.75 1.76
CA ALA A 9 -3.36 5.11 1.59
C ALA A 9 -3.24 5.48 0.11
N SER A 10 -2.66 4.58 -0.70
CA SER A 10 -2.50 4.79 -2.13
C SER A 10 -3.83 4.86 -2.86
N TRP A 11 -4.82 4.03 -2.47
CA TRP A 11 -6.16 4.09 -3.05
C TRP A 11 -6.86 5.42 -2.72
N ILE A 12 -6.77 5.92 -1.49
CA ILE A 12 -7.36 7.21 -1.10
C ILE A 12 -6.78 8.35 -1.95
N ILE A 13 -5.46 8.37 -2.14
CA ILE A 13 -4.79 9.36 -2.99
C ILE A 13 -5.26 9.20 -4.44
N ALA A 14 -5.19 7.99 -4.98
CA ALA A 14 -5.59 7.70 -6.35
C ALA A 14 -7.05 8.08 -6.63
N ALA A 15 -7.98 7.71 -5.74
CA ALA A 15 -9.41 7.97 -5.87
C ALA A 15 -9.74 9.47 -5.85
N LYS A 16 -8.96 10.29 -5.14
CA LYS A 16 -9.14 11.74 -5.09
C LYS A 16 -8.43 12.50 -6.21
N THR A 17 -7.44 11.86 -6.85
CA THR A 17 -6.57 12.56 -7.81
C THR A 17 -6.67 12.02 -9.22
N THR A 18 -7.41 10.95 -9.48
CA THR A 18 -7.62 10.41 -10.84
C THR A 18 -9.09 10.50 -11.24
N ASP A 19 -9.34 10.64 -12.56
CA ASP A 19 -10.70 10.83 -13.09
C ASP A 19 -11.25 9.54 -13.71
N ASN A 20 -10.51 8.44 -13.70
CA ASN A 20 -10.95 7.19 -14.28
C ASN A 20 -10.47 5.96 -13.49
N PRO A 21 -11.26 4.87 -13.50
CA PRO A 21 -10.97 3.69 -12.69
C PRO A 21 -9.66 2.96 -13.06
N ARG A 22 -9.23 3.03 -14.33
CA ARG A 22 -7.98 2.40 -14.77
C ARG A 22 -6.77 3.07 -14.14
N ASP A 23 -6.69 4.40 -14.23
CA ASP A 23 -5.58 5.16 -13.67
C ASP A 23 -5.58 5.10 -12.14
N CYS A 24 -6.77 5.12 -11.51
CA CYS A 24 -6.92 4.89 -10.07
C CYS A 24 -6.31 3.54 -9.65
N ARG A 25 -6.66 2.46 -10.35
CA ARG A 25 -6.10 1.12 -10.10
C ARG A 25 -4.58 1.10 -10.22
N LEU A 26 -4.03 1.69 -11.28
CA LEU A 26 -2.59 1.70 -11.54
C LEU A 26 -1.82 2.45 -10.44
N VAL A 27 -2.29 3.64 -10.06
CA VAL A 27 -1.68 4.41 -8.95
C VAL A 27 -1.78 3.67 -7.63
N THR A 28 -2.93 3.04 -7.34
CA THR A 28 -3.10 2.24 -6.12
C THR A 28 -2.09 1.10 -6.05
N LEU A 29 -1.94 0.36 -7.15
CA LEU A 29 -1.00 -0.75 -7.23
C LEU A 29 0.46 -0.28 -7.09
N ALA A 30 0.81 0.87 -7.66
CA ALA A 30 2.16 1.43 -7.56
C ALA A 30 2.61 1.63 -6.10
N GLY A 31 1.68 1.91 -5.19
CA GLY A 31 1.99 2.06 -3.77
C GLY A 31 2.12 0.75 -2.98
N VAL A 32 1.88 -0.41 -3.61
CA VAL A 32 2.01 -1.74 -2.97
C VAL A 32 3.10 -2.58 -3.63
N LEU A 33 3.39 -2.31 -4.90
CA LEU A 33 4.36 -3.08 -5.67
C LEU A 33 5.77 -3.12 -5.06
N PRO A 34 6.27 -2.13 -4.29
CA PRO A 34 7.55 -2.28 -3.60
C PRO A 34 7.62 -3.54 -2.75
N ASP A 35 6.54 -3.89 -2.04
CA ASP A 35 6.47 -5.09 -1.19
C ASP A 35 6.65 -6.43 -1.94
N LEU A 36 6.68 -6.42 -3.28
CA LEU A 36 6.95 -7.65 -4.04
C LEU A 36 8.35 -8.21 -3.79
N ASP A 37 9.31 -7.38 -3.39
CA ASP A 37 10.64 -7.88 -3.00
C ASP A 37 10.60 -8.66 -1.67
N GLY A 38 9.54 -8.51 -0.89
CA GLY A 38 9.24 -9.31 0.29
C GLY A 38 8.68 -10.72 -0.01
N LEU A 39 8.39 -11.08 -1.27
CA LEU A 39 7.89 -12.41 -1.64
C LEU A 39 8.90 -13.54 -1.35
N GLY A 40 10.17 -13.21 -1.10
CA GLY A 40 11.16 -14.14 -0.56
C GLY A 40 10.68 -14.86 0.70
N LEU A 41 9.81 -14.24 1.51
CA LEU A 41 9.17 -14.84 2.69
C LEU A 41 8.41 -16.13 2.35
N VAL A 42 7.72 -16.17 1.21
CA VAL A 42 6.94 -17.35 0.79
C VAL A 42 7.88 -18.53 0.54
N VAL A 43 9.05 -18.27 -0.08
CA VAL A 43 10.06 -19.32 -0.31
C VAL A 43 10.71 -19.76 0.99
N ASP A 44 11.02 -18.82 1.89
CA ASP A 44 11.60 -19.11 3.20
C ASP A 44 10.66 -19.99 4.03
N ILE A 45 9.36 -19.68 4.05
CA ILE A 45 8.34 -20.50 4.73
C ILE A 45 8.21 -21.88 4.08
N ALA A 46 8.13 -21.95 2.75
CA ALA A 46 7.98 -23.22 2.03
C ALA A 46 9.16 -24.16 2.31
N ASN A 47 10.39 -23.65 2.28
CA ASN A 47 11.61 -24.43 2.58
C ASN A 47 11.61 -24.90 4.03
N ASN A 48 11.19 -24.08 4.97
CA ASN A 48 11.11 -24.46 6.38
C ASN A 48 10.07 -25.59 6.61
N ILE A 49 8.89 -25.50 5.98
CA ILE A 49 7.85 -26.53 6.07
C ILE A 49 8.32 -27.86 5.46
N GLN A 50 9.09 -27.81 4.37
CA GLN A 50 9.60 -29.00 3.67
C GLN A 50 10.87 -29.58 4.33
N GLY A 51 11.35 -29.01 5.42
CA GLY A 51 12.57 -29.45 6.10
C GLY A 51 13.86 -29.21 5.32
N HIS A 52 13.84 -28.34 4.34
CA HIS A 52 15.03 -27.90 3.59
C HIS A 52 15.89 -26.96 4.44
N HIS A 53 17.13 -26.73 4.02
CA HIS A 53 17.98 -25.73 4.65
C HIS A 53 17.28 -24.36 4.70
N PRO A 54 17.34 -23.65 5.85
CA PRO A 54 16.76 -22.34 5.99
C PRO A 54 17.29 -21.37 4.92
N THR A 55 16.40 -20.74 4.19
CA THR A 55 16.73 -19.62 3.31
C THR A 55 16.32 -18.30 4.00
N HIS A 56 16.96 -17.23 3.67
CA HIS A 56 16.74 -15.92 4.27
C HIS A 56 16.47 -14.86 3.17
N TYR A 57 15.70 -15.26 2.17
CA TYR A 57 15.41 -14.39 1.01
C TYR A 57 14.65 -13.15 1.40
N TYR A 58 13.71 -13.26 2.36
CA TYR A 58 13.00 -12.09 2.87
C TYR A 58 13.96 -11.05 3.43
N VAL A 59 14.80 -11.42 4.40
CA VAL A 59 15.74 -10.49 5.03
C VAL A 59 16.79 -9.97 4.03
N ARG A 60 17.14 -10.78 3.02
CA ARG A 60 18.18 -10.44 2.04
C ARG A 60 17.72 -9.44 0.99
N TYR A 61 16.47 -9.51 0.55
CA TYR A 61 15.97 -8.78 -0.62
C TYR A 61 14.92 -7.73 -0.30
N HIS A 62 14.15 -7.91 0.77
CA HIS A 62 13.16 -6.93 1.20
C HIS A 62 13.83 -5.63 1.64
N HIS A 63 13.27 -4.50 1.22
CA HIS A 63 13.81 -3.15 1.32
C HIS A 63 15.10 -2.89 0.51
N TYR A 64 15.49 -3.82 -0.38
CA TYR A 64 16.70 -3.67 -1.17
C TYR A 64 16.45 -3.61 -2.68
N LEU A 65 15.59 -4.50 -3.23
CA LEU A 65 15.43 -4.59 -4.69
C LEU A 65 14.50 -3.52 -5.24
N LEU A 66 13.32 -3.36 -4.64
CA LEU A 66 12.27 -2.48 -5.14
C LEU A 66 12.00 -1.26 -4.24
N HIS A 67 12.64 -1.15 -3.08
CA HIS A 67 12.43 -0.05 -2.13
C HIS A 67 13.41 1.12 -2.33
N GLY A 68 13.69 1.48 -3.60
CA GLY A 68 14.62 2.55 -3.91
C GLY A 68 14.28 3.30 -5.19
N ALA A 69 15.18 4.20 -5.59
CA ALA A 69 15.01 5.03 -6.79
C ALA A 69 14.80 4.20 -8.06
N PHE A 70 15.51 3.06 -8.18
CA PHE A 70 15.32 2.13 -9.30
C PHE A 70 13.91 1.56 -9.32
N GLY A 71 13.42 1.02 -8.19
CA GLY A 71 12.05 0.51 -8.07
C GLY A 71 11.02 1.60 -8.38
N ALA A 72 11.22 2.83 -7.88
CA ALA A 72 10.36 3.97 -8.17
C ALA A 72 10.25 4.25 -9.68
N ALA A 73 11.40 4.31 -10.37
CA ALA A 73 11.45 4.57 -11.81
C ALA A 73 10.78 3.44 -12.62
N VAL A 74 11.09 2.19 -12.29
CA VAL A 74 10.54 1.01 -12.97
C VAL A 74 9.03 0.94 -12.77
N ILE A 75 8.55 1.04 -11.52
CA ILE A 75 7.12 0.95 -11.21
C ILE A 75 6.35 2.11 -11.83
N ALA A 76 6.83 3.35 -11.69
CA ALA A 76 6.16 4.51 -12.27
C ALA A 76 6.13 4.44 -13.81
N GLY A 77 7.23 4.04 -14.44
CA GLY A 77 7.31 3.82 -15.89
C GLY A 77 6.32 2.74 -16.34
N LEU A 78 6.33 1.59 -15.68
CA LEU A 78 5.41 0.48 -15.98
C LEU A 78 3.94 0.91 -15.86
N MET A 79 3.56 1.59 -14.77
CA MET A 79 2.19 2.07 -14.58
C MET A 79 1.80 3.09 -15.66
N ALA A 80 2.72 3.98 -16.03
CA ALA A 80 2.49 4.96 -17.08
C ALA A 80 2.23 4.34 -18.46
N THR A 81 2.88 3.21 -18.80
CA THR A 81 2.66 2.54 -20.11
C THR A 81 1.20 2.08 -20.28
N PHE A 82 0.56 1.68 -19.19
CA PHE A 82 -0.83 1.18 -19.21
C PHE A 82 -1.86 2.28 -18.89
N ALA A 83 -1.45 3.50 -18.56
CA ALA A 83 -2.33 4.57 -18.14
C ALA A 83 -2.98 5.30 -19.32
N ARG A 84 -4.17 5.89 -19.06
CA ARG A 84 -4.80 6.85 -19.98
C ARG A 84 -4.08 8.19 -19.93
N ARG A 85 -3.79 8.68 -18.72
CA ARG A 85 -3.07 9.95 -18.48
C ARG A 85 -1.65 9.66 -17.98
N ARG A 86 -0.77 9.23 -18.90
CA ARG A 86 0.56 8.67 -18.62
C ARG A 86 1.37 9.49 -17.62
N TRP A 87 1.56 10.80 -17.88
CA TRP A 87 2.35 11.68 -17.01
C TRP A 87 1.77 11.85 -15.63
N ARG A 88 0.43 11.98 -15.54
CA ARG A 88 -0.25 12.08 -14.24
C ARG A 88 -0.09 10.80 -13.43
N VAL A 89 -0.25 9.64 -14.05
CA VAL A 89 -0.07 8.36 -13.39
C VAL A 89 1.38 8.14 -13.01
N ALA A 90 2.35 8.49 -13.86
CA ALA A 90 3.77 8.41 -13.50
C ALA A 90 4.08 9.24 -12.24
N LEU A 91 3.66 10.50 -12.22
CA LEU A 91 3.89 11.38 -11.08
C LEU A 91 3.19 10.87 -9.80
N LEU A 92 1.92 10.50 -9.91
CA LEU A 92 1.17 9.96 -8.76
C LEU A 92 1.76 8.64 -8.26
N SER A 93 2.23 7.77 -9.16
CA SER A 93 2.93 6.53 -8.80
C SER A 93 4.22 6.81 -8.03
N LEU A 94 5.01 7.80 -8.44
CA LEU A 94 6.19 8.26 -7.69
C LEU A 94 5.80 8.77 -6.30
N ILE A 95 4.73 9.54 -6.19
CA ILE A 95 4.25 10.07 -4.90
C ILE A 95 3.84 8.95 -3.96
N VAL A 96 2.99 8.02 -4.39
CA VAL A 96 2.52 6.91 -3.52
C VAL A 96 3.65 5.93 -3.21
N PHE A 97 4.60 5.74 -4.13
CA PHE A 97 5.80 4.95 -3.92
C PHE A 97 6.66 5.54 -2.80
N HIS A 98 6.98 6.84 -2.87
CA HIS A 98 7.80 7.48 -1.83
C HIS A 98 7.06 7.60 -0.50
N LEU A 99 5.73 7.75 -0.52
CA LEU A 99 4.92 7.64 0.69
C LEU A 99 5.05 6.25 1.32
N HIS A 100 5.04 5.18 0.52
CA HIS A 100 5.31 3.82 0.99
C HIS A 100 6.67 3.75 1.70
N LEU A 101 7.75 4.22 1.07
CA LEU A 101 9.09 4.23 1.68
C LEU A 101 9.13 5.02 3.00
N LEU A 102 8.48 6.18 3.05
CA LEU A 102 8.40 6.98 4.29
C LEU A 102 7.66 6.25 5.39
N CYS A 103 6.58 5.56 5.06
CA CYS A 103 5.83 4.75 6.00
C CYS A 103 6.68 3.61 6.57
N ASP A 104 7.47 2.95 5.72
CA ASP A 104 8.35 1.87 6.17
C ASP A 104 9.54 2.39 6.96
N LEU A 105 10.10 3.51 6.54
CA LEU A 105 11.15 4.17 7.33
C LEU A 105 10.68 4.51 8.75
N ALA A 106 9.39 4.78 8.93
CA ALA A 106 8.82 5.12 10.23
C ALA A 106 8.38 3.90 11.04
N ALA A 107 7.93 2.81 10.41
CA ALA A 107 7.03 1.85 11.04
C ALA A 107 7.33 0.37 10.71
N SER A 108 8.55 0.04 10.34
CA SER A 108 8.93 -1.33 9.96
C SER A 108 9.91 -1.99 10.91
N ARG A 109 10.16 -1.41 12.09
CA ARG A 109 11.07 -2.03 13.07
C ARG A 109 10.61 -3.42 13.46
N GLY A 110 11.55 -4.35 13.59
CA GLY A 110 11.32 -5.67 14.16
C GLY A 110 11.00 -5.63 15.66
N PRO A 111 10.87 -6.80 16.31
CA PRO A 111 10.46 -6.89 17.71
C PRO A 111 11.45 -6.24 18.68
N ALA A 112 12.75 -6.39 18.48
CA ALA A 112 13.76 -5.80 19.34
C ALA A 112 14.02 -4.32 19.02
N PRO A 113 14.42 -3.50 19.99
CA PRO A 113 14.73 -2.09 19.74
C PRO A 113 15.84 -1.86 18.70
N GLU A 114 16.74 -2.82 18.56
CA GLU A 114 17.90 -2.79 17.64
C GLU A 114 17.53 -3.24 16.23
N ASP A 115 16.39 -3.89 16.04
CA ASP A 115 15.93 -4.45 14.75
C ASP A 115 15.41 -3.33 13.81
N LEU A 116 16.23 -2.31 13.62
CA LEU A 116 15.90 -1.24 12.68
C LEU A 116 15.99 -1.75 11.24
N TRP A 117 14.99 -1.42 10.45
CA TRP A 117 14.95 -1.80 9.04
C TRP A 117 15.43 -0.64 8.16
N PRO A 118 16.58 -0.80 7.48
CA PRO A 118 17.09 0.20 6.56
C PRO A 118 16.37 0.20 5.23
N ILE A 119 16.36 1.36 4.56
CA ILE A 119 16.00 1.49 3.15
C ILE A 119 17.28 1.78 2.37
N PHE A 120 17.57 0.94 1.39
CA PHE A 120 18.69 1.09 0.48
C PHE A 120 18.23 1.85 -0.77
N TYR A 121 18.16 3.19 -0.66
CA TYR A 121 17.51 4.01 -1.69
C TYR A 121 18.14 3.89 -3.08
N PHE A 122 19.45 3.63 -3.15
CA PHE A 122 20.17 3.38 -4.41
C PHE A 122 20.29 1.90 -4.76
N GLY A 123 19.67 1.01 -3.98
CA GLY A 123 19.58 -0.40 -4.33
C GLY A 123 18.89 -0.62 -5.69
N PRO A 124 19.25 -1.68 -6.41
CA PRO A 124 20.21 -2.74 -6.07
C PRO A 124 21.68 -2.43 -6.44
N PHE A 125 21.99 -1.22 -6.92
CA PHE A 125 23.32 -0.86 -7.44
C PHE A 125 24.29 -0.45 -6.35
N ASP A 126 23.80 0.24 -5.33
CA ASP A 126 24.59 0.70 -4.20
C ASP A 126 23.79 0.53 -2.89
N LYS A 127 24.50 0.20 -1.80
CA LYS A 127 23.93 0.09 -0.47
C LYS A 127 24.08 1.39 0.34
N ASP A 128 24.87 2.32 -0.12
CA ASP A 128 25.11 3.59 0.55
C ASP A 128 24.57 4.78 -0.27
N PRO A 129 24.07 5.84 0.37
CA PRO A 129 23.72 5.90 1.80
C PRO A 129 22.49 5.05 2.15
N MET A 130 22.57 4.38 3.28
CA MET A 130 21.49 3.62 3.88
C MET A 130 20.62 4.57 4.73
N TRP A 131 19.32 4.59 4.49
CA TRP A 131 18.38 5.41 5.26
C TRP A 131 17.82 4.62 6.43
N ILE A 132 18.11 5.10 7.63
CA ILE A 132 17.59 4.54 8.88
C ILE A 132 17.06 5.69 9.74
N TRP A 133 15.86 5.51 10.28
CA TRP A 133 15.34 6.39 11.32
C TRP A 133 15.34 5.66 12.67
N LYS A 134 16.08 6.18 13.65
CA LYS A 134 16.17 5.57 14.98
C LYS A 134 14.88 5.57 15.79
N GLY A 135 13.91 6.39 15.39
CA GLY A 135 12.58 6.46 15.97
C GLY A 135 11.57 5.47 15.39
N GLN A 136 12.00 4.49 14.58
CA GLN A 136 11.10 3.47 14.05
C GLN A 136 10.33 2.77 15.17
N TRP A 137 9.00 2.69 15.02
CA TRP A 137 8.20 1.86 15.91
C TRP A 137 7.98 0.44 15.34
N PRO A 138 7.65 -0.54 16.21
CA PRO A 138 7.46 -1.92 15.77
C PRO A 138 6.38 -2.07 14.72
N LEU A 139 6.59 -2.99 13.78
CA LEU A 139 5.65 -3.30 12.70
C LEU A 139 4.26 -3.71 13.24
N ASP A 140 4.22 -4.45 14.34
CA ASP A 140 3.01 -4.93 15.02
C ASP A 140 2.42 -3.94 16.05
N SER A 141 2.94 -2.69 16.11
CA SER A 141 2.52 -1.68 17.07
C SER A 141 1.04 -1.31 16.94
N TRP A 142 0.46 -0.85 18.05
CA TRP A 142 -0.91 -0.31 18.07
C TRP A 142 -1.06 0.92 17.16
N ILE A 143 0.03 1.69 16.94
CA ILE A 143 0.06 2.84 16.04
C ILE A 143 -0.25 2.40 14.60
N ASN A 144 0.42 1.35 14.10
CA ASN A 144 0.17 0.81 12.77
C ASN A 144 -1.27 0.30 12.62
N ARG A 145 -1.80 -0.36 13.66
CA ARG A 145 -3.19 -0.83 13.67
C ARG A 145 -4.18 0.34 13.63
N LEU A 146 -3.94 1.38 14.42
CA LEU A 146 -4.78 2.58 14.44
C LEU A 146 -4.78 3.30 13.08
N ILE A 147 -3.61 3.48 12.47
CA ILE A 147 -3.48 4.07 11.13
C ILE A 147 -4.27 3.24 10.11
N THR A 148 -4.09 1.93 10.10
CA THR A 148 -4.77 1.03 9.16
C THR A 148 -6.30 1.10 9.31
N VAL A 149 -6.79 1.05 10.55
CA VAL A 149 -8.22 1.14 10.86
C VAL A 149 -8.79 2.50 10.44
N THR A 150 -8.06 3.58 10.71
CA THR A 150 -8.47 4.94 10.30
C THR A 150 -8.56 5.05 8.78
N LEU A 151 -7.54 4.58 8.05
CA LEU A 151 -7.54 4.58 6.58
C LEU A 151 -8.65 3.69 6.02
N PHE A 152 -8.95 2.56 6.66
CA PHE A 152 -10.05 1.69 6.26
C PHE A 152 -11.39 2.40 6.35
N PHE A 153 -11.75 2.97 7.50
CA PHE A 153 -13.01 3.70 7.64
C PHE A 153 -13.06 4.94 6.75
N TRP A 154 -11.95 5.64 6.58
CA TRP A 154 -11.88 6.77 5.65
C TRP A 154 -12.12 6.32 4.21
N SER A 155 -11.54 5.19 3.78
CA SER A 155 -11.82 4.63 2.45
C SER A 155 -13.29 4.29 2.26
N LEU A 156 -13.96 3.69 3.27
CA LEU A 156 -15.40 3.43 3.21
C LEU A 156 -16.22 4.71 3.10
N TRP A 157 -15.83 5.73 3.85
CA TRP A 157 -16.51 7.02 3.82
C TRP A 157 -16.47 7.68 2.45
N ILE A 158 -15.31 7.70 1.80
CA ILE A 158 -15.16 8.31 0.47
C ILE A 158 -15.68 7.43 -0.66
N ALA A 159 -15.75 6.11 -0.49
CA ALA A 159 -16.29 5.18 -1.49
C ALA A 159 -17.77 5.42 -1.80
N ILE A 160 -18.57 5.81 -0.80
CA ILE A 160 -20.01 5.98 -0.95
C ILE A 160 -20.36 7.07 -1.98
N PRO A 161 -19.84 8.33 -1.86
CA PRO A 161 -20.10 9.37 -2.85
C PRO A 161 -19.41 9.12 -4.20
N LEU A 162 -18.24 8.46 -4.21
CA LEU A 162 -17.53 8.14 -5.45
C LEU A 162 -18.23 7.06 -6.28
N GLY A 163 -19.01 6.19 -5.65
CA GLY A 163 -19.69 5.11 -6.35
C GLY A 163 -18.78 3.92 -6.72
N TYR A 164 -17.59 3.86 -6.16
CA TYR A 164 -16.67 2.73 -6.23
C TYR A 164 -15.74 2.74 -5.00
N SER A 165 -15.24 1.56 -4.59
CA SER A 165 -14.34 1.41 -3.45
C SER A 165 -12.99 0.84 -3.86
N PHE A 166 -12.12 0.62 -2.88
CA PHE A 166 -10.84 -0.06 -3.06
C PHE A 166 -10.99 -1.51 -3.57
N VAL A 167 -12.16 -2.14 -3.40
CA VAL A 167 -12.46 -3.47 -3.93
C VAL A 167 -12.46 -3.48 -5.47
N SER A 168 -12.83 -2.35 -6.10
CA SER A 168 -12.83 -2.18 -7.55
C SER A 168 -11.45 -2.35 -8.20
N VAL A 169 -10.37 -2.20 -7.43
CA VAL A 169 -8.99 -2.45 -7.88
C VAL A 169 -8.84 -3.90 -8.35
N PHE A 170 -9.50 -4.83 -7.68
CA PHE A 170 -9.44 -6.26 -7.99
C PHE A 170 -10.61 -6.71 -8.87
N ASN A 171 -11.84 -6.40 -8.46
CA ASN A 171 -13.03 -6.85 -9.17
C ASN A 171 -14.18 -5.84 -9.07
N ARG A 172 -14.62 -5.32 -10.22
CA ARG A 172 -15.68 -4.32 -10.28
C ARG A 172 -17.06 -4.88 -9.89
N LYS A 173 -17.37 -6.13 -10.27
CA LYS A 173 -18.66 -6.74 -9.92
C LYS A 173 -18.80 -6.97 -8.42
N VAL A 174 -17.72 -7.40 -7.77
CA VAL A 174 -17.68 -7.57 -6.31
C VAL A 174 -17.81 -6.21 -5.62
N ASP A 175 -17.17 -5.17 -6.16
CA ASP A 175 -17.26 -3.81 -5.65
C ASP A 175 -18.70 -3.25 -5.69
N GLU A 176 -19.45 -3.50 -6.76
CA GLU A 176 -20.87 -3.09 -6.89
C GLU A 176 -21.75 -3.71 -5.80
N ILE A 177 -21.53 -5.00 -5.51
CA ILE A 177 -22.21 -5.69 -4.40
C ILE A 177 -21.81 -5.08 -3.06
N PHE A 178 -20.51 -4.91 -2.84
CA PHE A 178 -19.97 -4.33 -1.61
C PHE A 178 -20.56 -2.94 -1.33
N LEU A 179 -20.60 -2.06 -2.33
CA LEU A 179 -21.19 -0.73 -2.20
C LEU A 179 -22.68 -0.76 -1.91
N THR A 180 -23.42 -1.71 -2.48
CA THR A 180 -24.84 -1.86 -2.20
C THR A 180 -25.07 -2.17 -0.72
N VAL A 181 -24.28 -3.07 -0.15
CA VAL A 181 -24.33 -3.39 1.29
C VAL A 181 -23.92 -2.17 2.14
N LEU A 182 -22.84 -1.50 1.76
CA LEU A 182 -22.32 -0.33 2.50
C LEU A 182 -23.36 0.82 2.54
N ARG A 183 -24.06 1.07 1.44
CA ARG A 183 -25.11 2.07 1.36
C ARG A 183 -26.32 1.72 2.22
N LYS A 184 -26.72 0.44 2.25
CA LYS A 184 -27.79 -0.04 3.15
C LYS A 184 -27.43 0.18 4.62
N TRP A 185 -26.21 -0.12 5.01
CA TRP A 185 -25.75 0.13 6.38
C TRP A 185 -25.77 1.63 6.72
N LYS A 186 -25.30 2.49 5.83
CA LYS A 186 -25.36 3.94 6.05
C LYS A 186 -26.78 4.44 6.27
N THR A 187 -27.75 4.00 5.48
CA THR A 187 -29.18 4.39 5.64
C THR A 187 -29.81 3.85 6.91
N SER A 188 -29.38 2.67 7.36
CA SER A 188 -29.84 2.08 8.63
C SER A 188 -29.29 2.81 9.86
N LEU A 189 -28.02 3.28 9.79
CA LEU A 189 -27.37 3.98 10.90
C LEU A 189 -27.73 5.47 10.98
N LEU A 190 -28.09 6.06 9.85
CA LEU A 190 -28.47 7.48 9.73
C LEU A 190 -29.87 7.55 9.13
N PRO A 191 -30.96 7.30 9.91
CA PRO A 191 -32.31 7.41 9.40
C PRO A 191 -32.56 8.82 8.86
N ALA A 192 -33.33 8.90 7.78
CA ALA A 192 -33.66 10.16 7.12
C ALA A 192 -34.20 11.17 8.13
N LYS A 193 -33.68 12.40 8.05
CA LYS A 193 -34.21 13.52 8.86
C LYS A 193 -35.72 13.64 8.62
N PRO A 194 -36.55 13.72 9.65
CA PRO A 194 -37.98 13.89 9.43
C PRO A 194 -38.25 15.14 8.56
N PRO A 195 -39.27 15.12 7.72
CA PRO A 195 -39.62 16.28 6.91
C PRO A 195 -39.87 17.50 7.81
N PRO A 196 -39.51 18.71 7.36
CA PRO A 196 -39.80 19.93 8.11
C PRO A 196 -41.29 20.02 8.29
N GLY A 197 -41.77 20.15 9.55
CA GLY A 197 -43.14 20.36 9.92
C GLY A 197 -43.63 21.72 9.46
#